data_ed7000edd438ff6e3ad9dc70512d7c50
#
_entry.id   ed7000edd438ff6e3ad9dc70512d7c50
#
_cell.length_a   1.000
_cell.length_b   1.000
_cell.length_c   1.000
_cell.angle_alpha   90.00
_cell.angle_beta   90.00
_cell.angle_gamma   90.00
#
_symmetry.space_group_name_H-M   'P 1'
#
loop_
_entity.id
_entity.type
_entity.pdbx_description
1 polymer ?
#
loop_
_entity_poly.entity_id
_entity_poly.type
_entity_poly.pdbx_seq_one_letter_code
_entity_poly.pdbx_strand_id
1 'polypeptide(L)'
;MSAKQNNGRRNALKLGFGAAAISTISAAGQAQASTVKTPFVVAQTYVPIAGSSEEFPVRRIYCIGRNYAAHAREMGSDPTREPPFFFQKPTDAIQFVAPNKIVDHPYPTLTKNYHYEVELVAAIGKGGKNIPVEKALEHVYGYALGLDMTRRDLQRFMGDQKKPWEIGKSFDYSAPIGPIFPVAQVGHFPKGKIALSVNGVTKQSADLSQMIWSVAEQIAKLSEANELFPGDIIYSGTPENVGPVVKGDVIRCTIDRLPDLVIKIV
;
A
#
# COMPACT_ATOMS: atom_id res chain seq x y z
N MET A 1 23.49 78.13 -30.90
CA MET A 1 22.18 78.68 -30.52
C MET A 1 21.65 77.90 -29.40
N SER A 2 21.71 78.53 -28.25
CA SER A 2 20.75 78.73 -27.17
C SER A 2 20.30 77.46 -26.44
N ALA A 3 20.92 77.21 -25.39
CA ALA A 3 20.64 77.37 -23.96
C ALA A 3 19.16 77.25 -23.54
N LYS A 4 18.90 76.31 -22.58
CA LYS A 4 18.21 76.64 -21.34
C LYS A 4 18.40 75.54 -20.29
N GLN A 5 19.11 75.96 -19.24
CA GLN A 5 19.12 75.31 -17.91
C GLN A 5 17.73 75.34 -17.31
N ASN A 6 17.37 74.32 -16.52
CA ASN A 6 16.49 74.55 -15.39
C ASN A 6 16.87 73.68 -14.20
N ASN A 7 17.16 74.35 -13.10
CA ASN A 7 17.42 73.86 -11.76
C ASN A 7 16.13 73.34 -11.12
N GLY A 8 16.25 72.27 -10.32
CA GLY A 8 15.12 71.84 -9.53
C GLY A 8 15.48 70.83 -8.42
N ARG A 9 15.96 71.38 -7.32
CA ARG A 9 15.79 70.94 -5.92
C ARG A 9 16.00 69.47 -5.53
N ARG A 10 17.12 69.27 -4.80
CA ARG A 10 17.39 68.16 -3.88
C ARG A 10 16.32 68.13 -2.78
N ASN A 11 15.61 67.02 -2.65
CA ASN A 11 14.93 66.64 -1.40
C ASN A 11 15.54 65.36 -0.89
N ALA A 12 16.25 65.47 0.25
CA ALA A 12 16.77 64.34 1.00
C ALA A 12 15.60 63.60 1.70
N LEU A 13 15.35 62.36 1.32
CA LEU A 13 14.47 61.52 2.05
C LEU A 13 15.28 60.64 3.06
N LYS A 14 15.00 60.83 4.32
CA LYS A 14 15.55 60.08 5.44
C LYS A 14 15.12 58.63 5.33
N LEU A 15 16.06 57.68 5.26
CA LEU A 15 15.82 56.26 5.41
C LEU A 15 15.53 55.95 6.87
N GLY A 16 14.29 55.65 7.16
CA GLY A 16 13.87 55.01 8.42
C GLY A 16 14.10 53.49 8.31
N PHE A 17 15.02 52.96 9.13
CA PHE A 17 15.13 51.51 9.33
C PHE A 17 13.91 51.01 10.08
N GLY A 18 12.97 50.43 9.35
CA GLY A 18 11.89 49.63 9.95
C GLY A 18 12.36 48.18 10.07
N ALA A 19 12.51 47.71 11.29
CA ALA A 19 12.75 46.31 11.59
C ALA A 19 11.51 45.50 11.14
N ALA A 20 11.65 44.73 10.07
CA ALA A 20 10.63 43.75 9.67
C ALA A 20 10.71 42.55 10.60
N ALA A 21 9.73 42.43 11.48
CA ALA A 21 9.49 41.21 12.26
C ALA A 21 9.09 40.11 11.29
N ILE A 22 9.97 39.12 11.09
CA ILE A 22 9.65 37.88 10.36
C ILE A 22 8.74 37.05 11.26
N SER A 23 7.45 37.16 11.05
CA SER A 23 6.46 36.25 11.63
C SER A 23 6.62 34.87 10.93
N THR A 24 7.25 33.93 11.61
CA THR A 24 7.20 32.53 11.20
C THR A 24 5.78 32.02 11.42
N ILE A 25 4.99 32.01 10.35
CA ILE A 25 3.69 31.33 10.36
C ILE A 25 3.97 29.83 10.36
N SER A 26 3.90 29.23 11.55
CA SER A 26 3.76 27.78 11.69
C SER A 26 2.40 27.38 11.10
N ALA A 27 2.40 26.96 9.84
CA ALA A 27 1.25 26.33 9.23
C ALA A 27 1.12 24.89 9.75
N ALA A 28 0.68 24.76 11.03
CA ALA A 28 0.00 23.54 11.46
C ALA A 28 -1.39 23.60 10.84
N GLY A 29 -1.50 23.10 9.61
CA GLY A 29 -2.78 22.94 8.94
C GLY A 29 -3.63 21.92 9.70
N GLN A 30 -4.45 22.39 10.63
CA GLN A 30 -5.63 21.64 11.04
C GLN A 30 -6.49 21.50 9.79
N ALA A 31 -6.62 20.26 9.27
CA ALA A 31 -7.60 19.96 8.25
C ALA A 31 -8.98 20.26 8.85
N GLN A 32 -9.51 21.45 8.54
CA GLN A 32 -10.89 21.78 8.80
C GLN A 32 -11.72 20.80 7.96
N ALA A 33 -12.45 19.92 8.62
CA ALA A 33 -13.46 19.10 7.95
C ALA A 33 -14.39 20.07 7.21
N SER A 34 -14.30 20.07 5.88
CA SER A 34 -15.18 20.92 5.05
C SER A 34 -16.60 20.41 5.25
N THR A 35 -17.53 21.29 5.61
CA THR A 35 -18.96 20.99 5.71
C THR A 35 -19.59 20.94 4.30
N VAL A 36 -18.96 20.21 3.39
CA VAL A 36 -19.52 19.99 2.05
C VAL A 36 -20.76 19.11 2.21
N LYS A 37 -21.91 19.63 1.79
CA LYS A 37 -23.14 18.85 1.72
C LYS A 37 -23.01 17.87 0.55
N THR A 38 -23.10 16.59 0.86
CA THR A 38 -23.09 15.52 -0.15
C THR A 38 -24.48 14.87 -0.21
N PRO A 39 -24.90 14.36 -1.38
CA PRO A 39 -26.21 13.70 -1.52
C PRO A 39 -26.28 12.36 -0.79
N PHE A 40 -25.13 11.74 -0.50
CA PHE A 40 -24.98 10.49 0.26
C PHE A 40 -23.60 10.47 0.93
N VAL A 41 -23.45 9.62 1.92
CA VAL A 41 -22.16 9.39 2.61
C VAL A 41 -21.44 8.23 1.94
N VAL A 42 -20.16 8.43 1.57
CA VAL A 42 -19.27 7.35 1.17
C VAL A 42 -18.53 6.88 2.43
N ALA A 43 -18.67 5.61 2.77
CA ALA A 43 -18.00 5.04 3.93
C ALA A 43 -16.48 5.02 3.70
N GLN A 44 -15.72 5.52 4.67
CA GLN A 44 -14.27 5.34 4.71
C GLN A 44 -13.93 3.92 5.13
N THR A 45 -12.98 3.30 4.44
CA THR A 45 -12.46 1.98 4.83
C THR A 45 -11.41 2.14 5.91
N TYR A 46 -11.52 1.32 6.97
CA TYR A 46 -10.60 1.29 8.09
C TYR A 46 -10.06 -0.12 8.33
N VAL A 47 -8.84 -0.21 8.87
CA VAL A 47 -8.25 -1.45 9.37
C VAL A 47 -7.84 -1.24 10.83
N PRO A 48 -8.27 -2.11 11.77
CA PRO A 48 -7.90 -2.02 13.17
C PRO A 48 -6.39 -2.00 13.39
N ILE A 49 -5.94 -1.16 14.34
CA ILE A 49 -4.55 -1.09 14.78
C ILE A 49 -4.39 -1.99 16.01
N ALA A 50 -3.41 -2.88 15.96
CA ALA A 50 -3.14 -3.81 17.06
C ALA A 50 -2.76 -3.07 18.36
N GLY A 51 -3.45 -3.40 19.45
CA GLY A 51 -3.20 -2.79 20.75
C GLY A 51 -3.70 -1.35 20.92
N SER A 52 -4.55 -0.87 20.00
CA SER A 52 -5.14 0.47 20.04
C SER A 52 -6.66 0.40 19.86
N SER A 53 -7.37 1.43 20.32
CA SER A 53 -8.77 1.70 19.96
C SER A 53 -8.89 2.52 18.68
N GLU A 54 -7.76 2.96 18.10
CA GLU A 54 -7.73 3.67 16.82
C GLU A 54 -7.75 2.71 15.66
N GLU A 55 -8.24 3.18 14.54
CA GLU A 55 -8.27 2.45 13.27
C GLU A 55 -7.46 3.20 12.20
N PHE A 56 -6.77 2.46 11.35
CA PHE A 56 -5.98 3.00 10.26
C PHE A 56 -6.89 3.30 9.06
N PRO A 57 -7.02 4.57 8.63
CA PRO A 57 -7.84 4.94 7.49
C PRO A 57 -7.12 4.55 6.19
N VAL A 58 -7.73 3.67 5.39
CA VAL A 58 -7.13 3.24 4.13
C VAL A 58 -7.45 4.24 3.03
N ARG A 59 -6.39 4.77 2.39
CA ARG A 59 -6.51 5.74 1.31
C ARG A 59 -6.36 5.13 -0.08
N ARG A 60 -5.32 4.30 -0.28
CA ARG A 60 -5.06 3.57 -1.53
C ARG A 60 -4.44 2.23 -1.22
N ILE A 61 -4.74 1.24 -2.05
CA ILE A 61 -4.13 -0.09 -1.99
C ILE A 61 -3.26 -0.25 -3.22
N TYR A 62 -1.95 -0.27 -3.03
CA TYR A 62 -0.98 -0.61 -4.04
C TYR A 62 -0.54 -2.07 -3.87
N CYS A 63 -0.32 -2.76 -4.98
CA CYS A 63 0.21 -4.12 -5.02
C CYS A 63 1.37 -4.16 -6.00
N ILE A 64 2.46 -4.84 -5.64
CA ILE A 64 3.58 -5.08 -6.55
C ILE A 64 3.42 -6.44 -7.22
N GLY A 65 3.58 -6.49 -8.54
CA GLY A 65 3.55 -7.75 -9.27
C GLY A 65 4.90 -8.45 -9.29
N ARG A 66 4.89 -9.80 -9.16
CA ARG A 66 6.06 -10.69 -9.41
C ARG A 66 7.30 -10.37 -8.58
N ASN A 67 7.15 -10.10 -7.30
CA ASN A 67 8.23 -9.64 -6.43
C ASN A 67 9.05 -10.75 -5.74
N TYR A 68 8.82 -12.02 -6.08
CA TYR A 68 9.67 -13.14 -5.68
C TYR A 68 10.19 -13.85 -6.92
N ALA A 69 11.49 -14.16 -6.97
CA ALA A 69 12.11 -14.70 -8.17
C ALA A 69 11.49 -16.05 -8.62
N ALA A 70 11.17 -16.93 -7.68
CA ALA A 70 10.53 -18.21 -7.99
C ALA A 70 9.09 -17.99 -8.50
N HIS A 71 8.32 -17.09 -7.89
CA HIS A 71 6.99 -16.73 -8.37
C HIS A 71 7.02 -16.06 -9.76
N ALA A 72 8.02 -15.20 -10.03
CA ALA A 72 8.19 -14.60 -11.36
C ALA A 72 8.37 -15.67 -12.44
N ARG A 73 9.20 -16.71 -12.18
CA ARG A 73 9.37 -17.86 -13.09
C ARG A 73 8.08 -18.68 -13.25
N GLU A 74 7.37 -18.94 -12.16
CA GLU A 74 6.07 -19.63 -12.15
C GLU A 74 5.06 -18.93 -13.06
N MET A 75 5.11 -17.60 -13.11
CA MET A 75 4.26 -16.75 -13.94
C MET A 75 4.80 -16.51 -15.35
N GLY A 76 5.87 -17.21 -15.74
CA GLY A 76 6.45 -17.13 -17.09
C GLY A 76 7.27 -15.87 -17.35
N SER A 77 7.79 -15.22 -16.30
CA SER A 77 8.65 -14.02 -16.39
C SER A 77 10.09 -14.35 -16.03
N ASP A 78 11.02 -13.58 -16.60
CA ASP A 78 12.42 -13.60 -16.17
C ASP A 78 12.52 -12.92 -14.79
N PRO A 79 13.12 -13.58 -13.77
CA PRO A 79 13.33 -12.97 -12.46
C PRO A 79 14.50 -11.98 -12.43
N THR A 80 15.13 -11.66 -13.56
CA THR A 80 16.07 -10.54 -13.63
C THR A 80 15.39 -9.30 -13.06
N ARG A 81 16.18 -8.46 -12.40
CA ARG A 81 15.66 -7.31 -11.65
C ARG A 81 15.17 -6.20 -12.60
N GLU A 82 14.07 -6.50 -13.31
CA GLU A 82 13.32 -5.50 -14.08
C GLU A 82 12.75 -4.42 -13.14
N PRO A 83 12.49 -3.20 -13.64
CA PRO A 83 11.77 -2.21 -12.87
C PRO A 83 10.46 -2.78 -12.32
N PRO A 84 10.12 -2.53 -11.04
CA PRO A 84 8.90 -3.06 -10.45
C PRO A 84 7.70 -2.42 -11.12
N PHE A 85 6.63 -3.18 -11.29
CA PHE A 85 5.35 -2.65 -11.70
C PHE A 85 4.32 -2.80 -10.59
N PHE A 86 3.40 -1.84 -10.55
CA PHE A 86 2.36 -1.77 -9.55
C PHE A 86 0.98 -1.78 -10.19
N PHE A 87 0.03 -2.36 -9.50
CA PHE A 87 -1.39 -2.26 -9.78
C PHE A 87 -2.12 -1.87 -8.50
N GLN A 88 -3.42 -1.61 -8.57
CA GLN A 88 -4.20 -1.17 -7.42
C GLN A 88 -5.41 -2.08 -7.20
N LYS A 89 -5.85 -2.12 -5.95
CA LYS A 89 -7.18 -2.58 -5.57
C LYS A 89 -7.99 -1.39 -5.05
N PRO A 90 -9.32 -1.36 -5.22
CA PRO A 90 -10.15 -0.35 -4.59
C PRO A 90 -10.11 -0.52 -3.06
N THR A 91 -10.31 0.55 -2.32
CA THR A 91 -10.21 0.53 -0.85
C THR A 91 -11.27 -0.35 -0.20
N ASP A 92 -12.44 -0.44 -0.81
CA ASP A 92 -13.57 -1.29 -0.39
C ASP A 92 -13.38 -2.79 -0.75
N ALA A 93 -12.29 -3.14 -1.45
CA ALA A 93 -11.88 -4.54 -1.60
C ALA A 93 -11.35 -5.17 -0.31
N ILE A 94 -11.09 -4.37 0.74
CA ILE A 94 -10.63 -4.85 2.03
C ILE A 94 -11.69 -5.71 2.70
N GLN A 95 -11.24 -6.88 3.18
CA GLN A 95 -11.95 -7.69 4.15
C GLN A 95 -11.08 -7.81 5.41
N PHE A 96 -11.51 -7.20 6.50
CA PHE A 96 -10.80 -7.38 7.77
C PHE A 96 -10.97 -8.81 8.30
N VAL A 97 -9.85 -9.44 8.65
CA VAL A 97 -9.79 -10.78 9.25
C VAL A 97 -9.27 -10.66 10.67
N ALA A 98 -10.17 -10.80 11.65
CA ALA A 98 -9.81 -10.68 13.06
C ALA A 98 -8.88 -11.85 13.48
N PRO A 99 -7.83 -11.58 14.30
CA PRO A 99 -6.97 -12.62 14.85
C PRO A 99 -7.76 -13.70 15.59
N ASN A 100 -7.31 -14.96 15.49
CA ASN A 100 -7.93 -16.11 16.14
C ASN A 100 -9.39 -16.38 15.72
N LYS A 101 -9.80 -15.85 14.58
CA LYS A 101 -11.11 -16.15 13.96
C LYS A 101 -10.90 -16.79 12.60
N ILE A 102 -11.84 -17.65 12.20
CA ILE A 102 -12.02 -18.07 10.82
C ILE A 102 -13.13 -17.19 10.25
N VAL A 103 -12.79 -16.41 9.23
CA VAL A 103 -13.72 -15.46 8.60
C VAL A 103 -14.21 -16.04 7.27
N ASP A 104 -15.50 -16.06 7.07
CA ASP A 104 -16.09 -16.49 5.80
C ASP A 104 -15.69 -15.52 4.68
N HIS A 105 -15.18 -16.08 3.58
CA HIS A 105 -14.69 -15.34 2.42
C HIS A 105 -15.46 -15.80 1.17
N PRO A 106 -16.23 -14.91 0.53
CA PRO A 106 -17.07 -15.32 -0.58
C PRO A 106 -16.23 -15.72 -1.80
N TYR A 107 -16.59 -16.85 -2.43
CA TYR A 107 -16.05 -17.20 -3.74
C TYR A 107 -16.58 -16.20 -4.77
N PRO A 108 -15.69 -15.45 -5.49
CA PRO A 108 -16.14 -14.37 -6.35
C PRO A 108 -16.85 -14.88 -7.61
N THR A 109 -17.71 -14.02 -8.18
CA THR A 109 -18.33 -14.28 -9.48
C THR A 109 -17.30 -14.21 -10.61
N LEU A 110 -17.68 -14.61 -11.82
CA LEU A 110 -16.93 -14.50 -13.08
C LEU A 110 -15.63 -15.31 -13.18
N THR A 111 -15.27 -16.12 -12.18
CA THR A 111 -14.06 -16.96 -12.23
C THR A 111 -14.38 -18.41 -11.92
N LYS A 112 -13.59 -19.30 -12.51
CA LYS A 112 -13.52 -20.74 -12.16
C LYS A 112 -12.12 -21.12 -11.65
N ASN A 113 -11.24 -20.14 -11.48
CA ASN A 113 -9.85 -20.34 -11.07
C ASN A 113 -9.43 -19.24 -10.09
N TYR A 114 -9.87 -19.37 -8.83
CA TYR A 114 -9.66 -18.40 -7.77
C TYR A 114 -8.42 -18.76 -6.96
N HIS A 115 -7.41 -17.89 -6.95
CA HIS A 115 -6.11 -18.13 -6.34
C HIS A 115 -5.88 -17.29 -5.09
N TYR A 116 -5.13 -17.86 -4.15
CA TYR A 116 -4.53 -17.18 -3.01
C TYR A 116 -3.13 -16.64 -3.36
N GLU A 117 -2.73 -15.56 -2.70
CA GLU A 117 -1.38 -14.98 -2.71
C GLU A 117 -1.12 -14.36 -1.33
N VAL A 118 -0.32 -15.02 -0.47
CA VAL A 118 0.02 -14.49 0.86
C VAL A 118 1.08 -13.40 0.75
N GLU A 119 0.87 -12.27 1.45
CA GLU A 119 1.73 -11.10 1.36
C GLU A 119 1.94 -10.39 2.70
N LEU A 120 3.14 -9.83 2.88
CA LEU A 120 3.36 -8.78 3.87
C LEU A 120 2.73 -7.49 3.34
N VAL A 121 1.99 -6.77 4.18
CA VAL A 121 1.41 -5.47 3.84
C VAL A 121 2.12 -4.39 4.65
N ALA A 122 2.66 -3.37 3.96
CA ALA A 122 3.25 -2.19 4.59
C ALA A 122 2.26 -1.02 4.58
N ALA A 123 1.96 -0.45 5.75
CA ALA A 123 1.07 0.69 5.92
C ALA A 123 1.88 1.99 6.02
N ILE A 124 1.56 2.99 5.19
CA ILE A 124 2.28 4.26 5.12
C ILE A 124 1.68 5.26 6.12
N GLY A 125 2.51 5.77 7.02
CA GLY A 125 2.11 6.76 8.04
C GLY A 125 2.64 8.16 7.77
N LYS A 126 3.65 8.29 6.90
CA LYS A 126 4.23 9.57 6.50
C LYS A 126 4.27 9.66 4.98
N GLY A 127 3.68 10.70 4.43
CA GLY A 127 3.66 10.92 2.98
C GLY A 127 5.00 11.39 2.41
N GLY A 128 5.12 11.35 1.09
CA GLY A 128 6.28 11.86 0.38
C GLY A 128 6.29 11.51 -1.12
N LYS A 129 7.15 12.20 -1.85
CA LYS A 129 7.41 11.97 -3.26
C LYS A 129 8.93 11.87 -3.48
N ASN A 130 9.36 11.03 -4.42
CA ASN A 130 10.78 10.76 -4.68
C ASN A 130 11.55 10.41 -3.39
N ILE A 131 10.98 9.53 -2.57
CA ILE A 131 11.54 9.12 -1.28
C ILE A 131 12.80 8.29 -1.55
N PRO A 132 13.98 8.70 -1.03
CA PRO A 132 15.19 7.90 -1.19
C PRO A 132 15.09 6.59 -0.41
N VAL A 133 15.69 5.51 -0.93
CA VAL A 133 15.57 4.15 -0.36
C VAL A 133 16.00 4.12 1.12
N GLU A 134 17.08 4.82 1.46
CA GLU A 134 17.63 4.89 2.83
C GLU A 134 16.71 5.61 3.83
N LYS A 135 15.71 6.36 3.34
CA LYS A 135 14.68 7.03 4.14
C LYS A 135 13.32 6.34 4.11
N ALA A 136 13.14 5.38 3.22
CA ALA A 136 11.83 4.83 2.88
C ALA A 136 11.14 4.17 4.09
N LEU A 137 11.87 3.47 4.95
CA LEU A 137 11.30 2.81 6.12
C LEU A 137 10.82 3.81 7.20
N GLU A 138 11.30 5.05 7.22
CA GLU A 138 10.79 6.11 8.09
C GLU A 138 9.33 6.51 7.76
N HIS A 139 8.85 6.12 6.58
CA HIS A 139 7.48 6.38 6.11
C HIS A 139 6.49 5.30 6.52
N VAL A 140 6.96 4.14 7.00
CA VAL A 140 6.11 3.01 7.39
C VAL A 140 5.55 3.23 8.79
N TYR A 141 4.23 3.22 8.92
CA TYR A 141 3.51 3.21 10.19
C TYR A 141 3.54 1.84 10.86
N GLY A 142 3.30 0.79 10.07
CA GLY A 142 3.16 -0.57 10.57
C GLY A 142 3.04 -1.60 9.46
N TYR A 143 2.83 -2.85 9.87
CA TYR A 143 2.72 -3.98 8.97
C TYR A 143 1.50 -4.84 9.32
N ALA A 144 0.97 -5.51 8.30
CA ALA A 144 -0.09 -6.49 8.45
C ALA A 144 0.21 -7.73 7.58
N LEU A 145 -0.49 -8.82 7.90
CA LEU A 145 -0.57 -9.99 7.04
C LEU A 145 -1.79 -9.84 6.13
N GLY A 146 -1.63 -10.05 4.82
CA GLY A 146 -2.71 -9.94 3.85
C GLY A 146 -2.71 -11.04 2.79
N LEU A 147 -3.78 -11.04 2.01
CA LEU A 147 -3.97 -11.89 0.84
C LEU A 147 -4.30 -11.01 -0.38
N ASP A 148 -3.54 -11.16 -1.47
CA ASP A 148 -3.88 -10.61 -2.79
C ASP A 148 -4.69 -11.65 -3.58
N MET A 149 -5.99 -11.75 -3.26
CA MET A 149 -6.86 -12.73 -3.89
C MET A 149 -7.07 -12.40 -5.37
N THR A 150 -7.02 -13.45 -6.21
CA THR A 150 -6.88 -13.29 -7.66
C THR A 150 -7.85 -14.18 -8.43
N ARG A 151 -8.67 -13.60 -9.31
CA ARG A 151 -9.37 -14.31 -10.38
C ARG A 151 -8.36 -14.62 -11.48
N ARG A 152 -7.66 -15.75 -11.35
CA ARG A 152 -6.45 -16.07 -12.12
C ARG A 152 -6.72 -16.23 -13.62
N ASP A 153 -7.83 -16.82 -13.99
CA ASP A 153 -8.27 -16.96 -15.37
C ASP A 153 -8.47 -15.60 -16.05
N LEU A 154 -9.13 -14.66 -15.36
CA LEU A 154 -9.36 -13.31 -15.89
C LEU A 154 -8.07 -12.47 -15.93
N GLN A 155 -7.22 -12.57 -14.91
CA GLN A 155 -5.93 -11.89 -14.92
C GLN A 155 -5.07 -12.35 -16.11
N ARG A 156 -4.96 -13.69 -16.34
CA ARG A 156 -4.20 -14.24 -17.47
C ARG A 156 -4.80 -13.81 -18.81
N PHE A 157 -6.10 -13.96 -18.96
CA PHE A 157 -6.81 -13.54 -20.19
C PHE A 157 -6.55 -12.07 -20.54
N MET A 158 -6.57 -11.17 -19.55
CA MET A 158 -6.27 -9.76 -19.78
C MET A 158 -4.78 -9.54 -20.08
N GLY A 159 -3.88 -10.20 -19.35
CA GLY A 159 -2.44 -10.12 -19.59
C GLY A 159 -2.02 -10.59 -20.98
N ASP A 160 -2.57 -11.70 -21.47
CA ASP A 160 -2.31 -12.25 -22.80
C ASP A 160 -2.72 -11.25 -23.92
N GLN A 161 -3.76 -10.45 -23.64
CA GLN A 161 -4.21 -9.38 -24.53
C GLN A 161 -3.49 -8.05 -24.29
N LYS A 162 -2.48 -8.00 -23.43
CA LYS A 162 -1.76 -6.77 -23.03
C LYS A 162 -2.69 -5.69 -22.46
N LYS A 163 -3.75 -6.10 -21.75
CA LYS A 163 -4.74 -5.25 -21.08
C LYS A 163 -4.50 -5.22 -19.58
N PRO A 164 -5.01 -4.20 -18.86
CA PRO A 164 -4.90 -4.10 -17.41
C PRO A 164 -5.50 -5.30 -16.67
N TRP A 165 -5.01 -5.57 -15.45
CA TRP A 165 -5.39 -6.73 -14.65
C TRP A 165 -6.62 -6.51 -13.74
N GLU A 166 -7.22 -5.32 -13.75
CA GLU A 166 -8.26 -4.90 -12.81
C GLU A 166 -9.36 -5.93 -12.61
N ILE A 167 -9.92 -6.51 -13.68
CA ILE A 167 -10.98 -7.51 -13.57
C ILE A 167 -10.55 -8.79 -12.82
N GLY A 168 -9.26 -9.09 -12.85
CA GLY A 168 -8.64 -10.22 -12.15
C GLY A 168 -8.18 -9.90 -10.72
N LYS A 169 -7.93 -8.62 -10.43
CA LYS A 169 -7.27 -8.18 -9.19
C LYS A 169 -8.10 -7.21 -8.34
N SER A 170 -8.98 -6.41 -8.95
CA SER A 170 -9.70 -5.32 -8.31
C SER A 170 -11.20 -5.64 -8.22
N PHE A 171 -11.60 -6.40 -7.20
CA PHE A 171 -12.98 -6.82 -6.95
C PHE A 171 -13.26 -6.93 -5.45
N ASP A 172 -14.54 -7.01 -5.09
CA ASP A 172 -15.01 -7.06 -3.70
C ASP A 172 -14.30 -8.16 -2.92
N TYR A 173 -13.87 -7.84 -1.70
CA TYR A 173 -13.15 -8.73 -0.79
C TYR A 173 -11.81 -9.27 -1.33
N SER A 174 -11.27 -8.73 -2.41
CA SER A 174 -10.01 -9.24 -2.99
C SER A 174 -8.75 -8.91 -2.19
N ALA A 175 -8.89 -8.16 -1.08
CA ALA A 175 -7.81 -7.78 -0.17
C ALA A 175 -8.09 -8.16 1.30
N PRO A 176 -8.20 -9.46 1.65
CA PRO A 176 -8.23 -9.84 3.06
C PRO A 176 -6.99 -9.36 3.80
N ILE A 177 -7.17 -8.81 5.01
CA ILE A 177 -6.08 -8.22 5.79
C ILE A 177 -6.33 -8.42 7.29
N GLY A 178 -5.26 -8.74 8.03
CA GLY A 178 -5.24 -8.72 9.49
C GLY A 178 -5.08 -7.29 10.05
N PRO A 179 -5.02 -7.12 11.38
CA PRO A 179 -4.77 -5.82 11.99
C PRO A 179 -3.37 -5.30 11.63
N ILE A 180 -3.24 -3.97 11.59
CA ILE A 180 -1.95 -3.32 11.39
C ILE A 180 -1.20 -3.24 12.73
N PHE A 181 0.01 -3.79 12.76
CA PHE A 181 0.92 -3.72 13.90
C PHE A 181 1.90 -2.56 13.70
N PRO A 182 1.88 -1.54 14.57
CA PRO A 182 2.85 -0.43 14.51
C PRO A 182 4.30 -0.91 14.51
N VAL A 183 5.17 -0.24 13.75
CA VAL A 183 6.62 -0.54 13.70
C VAL A 183 7.24 -0.56 15.10
N ALA A 184 6.76 0.31 16.01
CA ALA A 184 7.21 0.35 17.39
C ALA A 184 7.00 -0.97 18.15
N GLN A 185 6.02 -1.80 17.75
CA GLN A 185 5.73 -3.09 18.38
C GLN A 185 6.47 -4.25 17.71
N VAL A 186 6.56 -4.24 16.38
CA VAL A 186 7.06 -5.40 15.62
C VAL A 186 8.38 -5.16 14.90
N GLY A 187 8.86 -3.90 14.84
CA GLY A 187 10.03 -3.54 14.05
C GLY A 187 9.78 -3.67 12.53
N HIS A 188 10.84 -3.54 11.75
CA HIS A 188 10.79 -3.79 10.31
C HIS A 188 11.03 -5.28 9.99
N PHE A 189 10.67 -5.68 8.77
CA PHE A 189 10.73 -7.06 8.28
C PHE A 189 11.75 -7.22 7.14
N PRO A 190 13.07 -7.12 7.40
CA PRO A 190 14.08 -7.39 6.37
C PRO A 190 14.17 -8.89 6.03
N LYS A 191 13.68 -9.76 6.90
CA LYS A 191 13.60 -11.21 6.79
C LYS A 191 12.53 -11.77 7.72
N GLY A 192 12.20 -13.02 7.56
CA GLY A 192 11.23 -13.76 8.37
C GLY A 192 10.39 -14.69 7.51
N LYS A 193 9.91 -15.76 8.11
CA LYS A 193 9.12 -16.75 7.39
C LYS A 193 7.76 -16.15 7.00
N ILE A 194 7.37 -16.41 5.75
CA ILE A 194 6.02 -16.19 5.21
C ILE A 194 5.50 -17.52 4.67
N ALA A 195 4.30 -17.93 5.04
CA ALA A 195 3.75 -19.21 4.59
C ALA A 195 2.22 -19.18 4.50
N LEU A 196 1.67 -20.05 3.66
CA LEU A 196 0.25 -20.29 3.50
C LEU A 196 -0.02 -21.79 3.39
N SER A 197 -1.08 -22.24 4.05
CA SER A 197 -1.63 -23.58 3.92
C SER A 197 -3.09 -23.55 3.49
N VAL A 198 -3.51 -24.57 2.75
CA VAL A 198 -4.89 -24.84 2.41
C VAL A 198 -5.27 -26.18 3.01
N ASN A 199 -6.32 -26.22 3.84
CA ASN A 199 -6.79 -27.41 4.55
C ASN A 199 -5.65 -28.12 5.33
N GLY A 200 -4.75 -27.33 5.94
CA GLY A 200 -3.61 -27.85 6.71
C GLY A 200 -2.40 -28.26 5.86
N VAL A 201 -2.49 -28.28 4.53
CA VAL A 201 -1.37 -28.59 3.63
C VAL A 201 -0.65 -27.32 3.22
N THR A 202 0.63 -27.19 3.55
CA THR A 202 1.45 -26.03 3.15
C THR A 202 1.53 -25.95 1.62
N LYS A 203 1.22 -24.77 1.10
CA LYS A 203 1.27 -24.44 -0.33
C LYS A 203 2.37 -23.44 -0.64
N GLN A 204 2.41 -22.33 0.07
CA GLN A 204 3.46 -21.31 -0.07
C GLN A 204 4.35 -21.31 1.18
N SER A 205 5.67 -21.20 1.01
CA SER A 205 6.63 -21.08 2.10
C SER A 205 7.91 -20.45 1.59
N ALA A 206 8.27 -19.27 2.12
CA ALA A 206 9.45 -18.51 1.73
C ALA A 206 10.00 -17.70 2.90
N ASP A 207 11.07 -16.96 2.67
CA ASP A 207 11.56 -15.92 3.56
C ASP A 207 11.35 -14.54 2.93
N LEU A 208 10.97 -13.54 3.73
CA LEU A 208 10.73 -12.18 3.27
C LEU A 208 11.98 -11.54 2.63
N SER A 209 13.18 -12.00 2.97
CA SER A 209 14.43 -11.57 2.32
C SER A 209 14.57 -12.01 0.87
N GLN A 210 13.70 -12.91 0.39
CA GLN A 210 13.67 -13.37 -1.00
C GLN A 210 12.87 -12.44 -1.93
N MET A 211 12.29 -11.35 -1.40
CA MET A 211 11.71 -10.30 -2.24
C MET A 211 12.77 -9.70 -3.17
N ILE A 212 12.46 -9.58 -4.47
CA ILE A 212 13.32 -8.93 -5.48
C ILE A 212 13.50 -7.45 -5.13
N TRP A 213 12.42 -6.80 -4.76
CA TRP A 213 12.36 -5.42 -4.31
C TRP A 213 11.90 -5.42 -2.85
N SER A 214 12.79 -5.05 -1.94
CA SER A 214 12.46 -4.88 -0.51
C SER A 214 11.38 -3.81 -0.31
N VAL A 215 10.71 -3.81 0.84
CA VAL A 215 9.69 -2.78 1.16
C VAL A 215 10.24 -1.36 0.99
N ALA A 216 11.50 -1.12 1.40
CA ALA A 216 12.14 0.19 1.23
C ALA A 216 12.25 0.59 -0.25
N GLU A 217 12.68 -0.33 -1.10
CA GLU A 217 12.81 -0.10 -2.53
C GLU A 217 11.45 0.05 -3.22
N GLN A 218 10.44 -0.72 -2.79
CA GLN A 218 9.06 -0.57 -3.27
C GLN A 218 8.51 0.84 -2.98
N ILE A 219 8.69 1.34 -1.75
CA ILE A 219 8.28 2.70 -1.36
C ILE A 219 9.01 3.74 -2.22
N ALA A 220 10.33 3.61 -2.38
CA ALA A 220 11.12 4.52 -3.18
C ALA A 220 10.62 4.54 -4.63
N LYS A 221 10.50 3.37 -5.28
CA LYS A 221 10.05 3.24 -6.67
C LYS A 221 8.61 3.71 -6.88
N LEU A 222 7.71 3.37 -5.97
CA LEU A 222 6.32 3.81 -6.04
C LEU A 222 6.21 5.34 -5.89
N SER A 223 7.04 5.94 -5.02
CA SER A 223 7.04 7.38 -4.78
C SER A 223 7.64 8.22 -5.92
N GLU A 224 8.35 7.61 -6.87
CA GLU A 224 8.77 8.27 -8.12
C GLU A 224 7.53 8.57 -9.00
N ALA A 225 6.60 7.62 -9.10
CA ALA A 225 5.41 7.74 -9.93
C ALA A 225 4.23 8.43 -9.21
N ASN A 226 4.09 8.20 -7.90
CA ASN A 226 2.95 8.65 -7.10
C ASN A 226 3.42 9.38 -5.84
N GLU A 227 2.81 10.50 -5.50
CA GLU A 227 2.97 11.04 -4.15
C GLU A 227 2.23 10.15 -3.16
N LEU A 228 2.97 9.59 -2.20
CA LEU A 228 2.42 8.76 -1.13
C LEU A 228 1.89 9.64 0.00
N PHE A 229 0.88 9.14 0.69
CA PHE A 229 0.24 9.83 1.82
C PHE A 229 -0.01 8.86 2.97
N PRO A 230 -0.19 9.36 4.20
CA PRO A 230 -0.72 8.55 5.28
C PRO A 230 -2.03 7.88 4.86
N GLY A 231 -2.17 6.60 5.16
CA GLY A 231 -3.32 5.80 4.75
C GLY A 231 -3.09 4.94 3.51
N ASP A 232 -2.03 5.17 2.72
CA ASP A 232 -1.66 4.28 1.64
C ASP A 232 -1.12 2.96 2.21
N ILE A 233 -1.47 1.82 1.59
CA ILE A 233 -0.94 0.51 1.94
C ILE A 233 -0.33 -0.17 0.71
N ILE A 234 0.70 -1.00 0.92
CA ILE A 234 1.43 -1.70 -0.13
C ILE A 234 1.43 -3.19 0.18
N TYR A 235 0.78 -3.99 -0.66
CA TYR A 235 0.91 -5.43 -0.72
C TYR A 235 2.23 -5.74 -1.42
N SER A 236 3.14 -6.44 -0.72
CA SER A 236 4.56 -6.48 -1.09
C SER A 236 4.95 -7.60 -2.04
N GLY A 237 3.98 -8.35 -2.55
CA GLY A 237 4.21 -9.48 -3.43
C GLY A 237 4.23 -10.83 -2.69
N THR A 238 3.92 -11.88 -3.43
CA THR A 238 3.73 -13.25 -2.93
C THR A 238 4.83 -14.20 -3.39
N PRO A 239 5.17 -15.23 -2.58
CA PRO A 239 6.02 -16.33 -3.01
C PRO A 239 5.39 -17.19 -4.12
N GLU A 240 6.14 -18.12 -4.66
CA GLU A 240 5.70 -19.17 -5.60
C GLU A 240 4.64 -20.10 -4.99
N ASN A 241 4.11 -21.00 -5.83
CA ASN A 241 3.07 -21.98 -5.52
C ASN A 241 1.70 -21.36 -5.22
N VAL A 242 1.37 -20.27 -5.94
CA VAL A 242 0.00 -19.79 -5.98
C VAL A 242 -0.91 -20.86 -6.60
N GLY A 243 -2.11 -21.01 -6.08
CA GLY A 243 -2.97 -22.11 -6.53
C GLY A 243 -4.46 -21.86 -6.30
N PRO A 244 -5.30 -22.68 -6.95
CA PRO A 244 -6.74 -22.54 -6.86
C PRO A 244 -7.28 -23.00 -5.50
N VAL A 245 -8.38 -22.38 -5.11
CA VAL A 245 -9.24 -22.79 -3.99
C VAL A 245 -10.67 -22.96 -4.46
N VAL A 246 -11.43 -23.75 -3.72
CA VAL A 246 -12.84 -24.00 -3.96
C VAL A 246 -13.65 -23.72 -2.68
N LYS A 247 -14.97 -23.65 -2.81
CA LYS A 247 -15.85 -23.52 -1.64
C LYS A 247 -15.63 -24.66 -0.66
N GLY A 248 -15.54 -24.31 0.62
CA GLY A 248 -15.23 -25.22 1.73
C GLY A 248 -13.77 -25.18 2.15
N ASP A 249 -12.83 -24.73 1.30
CA ASP A 249 -11.41 -24.66 1.65
C ASP A 249 -11.16 -23.64 2.76
N VAL A 250 -10.21 -24.00 3.65
CA VAL A 250 -9.71 -23.11 4.71
C VAL A 250 -8.27 -22.73 4.39
N ILE A 251 -8.05 -21.44 4.22
CA ILE A 251 -6.72 -20.85 4.02
C ILE A 251 -6.22 -20.32 5.35
N ARG A 252 -5.00 -20.71 5.73
CA ARG A 252 -4.27 -20.16 6.89
C ARG A 252 -2.95 -19.56 6.40
N CYS A 253 -2.75 -18.29 6.71
CA CYS A 253 -1.54 -17.54 6.39
C CYS A 253 -0.78 -17.21 7.67
N THR A 254 0.55 -17.23 7.61
CA THR A 254 1.45 -16.91 8.72
C THR A 254 2.60 -16.04 8.25
N ILE A 255 2.97 -15.06 9.05
CA ILE A 255 4.23 -14.31 8.95
C ILE A 255 4.80 -14.22 10.36
N ASP A 256 6.11 -14.44 10.49
CA ASP A 256 6.80 -14.31 11.78
C ASP A 256 6.44 -12.98 12.47
N ARG A 257 6.15 -13.01 13.75
CA ARG A 257 5.81 -11.86 14.61
C ARG A 257 4.42 -11.23 14.35
N LEU A 258 3.63 -11.77 13.41
CA LEU A 258 2.24 -11.35 13.18
C LEU A 258 1.28 -12.50 13.50
N PRO A 259 0.06 -12.23 13.93
CA PRO A 259 -0.93 -13.29 14.15
C PRO A 259 -1.37 -13.91 12.81
N ASP A 260 -1.78 -15.17 12.88
CA ASP A 260 -2.34 -15.87 11.73
C ASP A 260 -3.58 -15.16 11.16
N LEU A 261 -3.69 -15.18 9.85
CA LEU A 261 -4.89 -14.80 9.12
C LEU A 261 -5.55 -16.07 8.58
N VAL A 262 -6.83 -16.29 8.94
CA VAL A 262 -7.56 -17.50 8.53
C VAL A 262 -8.89 -17.14 7.91
N ILE A 263 -9.10 -17.60 6.66
CA ILE A 263 -10.36 -17.45 5.96
C ILE A 263 -10.90 -18.82 5.51
N LYS A 264 -12.23 -18.93 5.39
CA LYS A 264 -12.93 -20.08 4.80
C LYS A 264 -13.66 -19.63 3.55
N ILE A 265 -13.43 -20.28 2.44
CA ILE A 265 -14.09 -19.99 1.17
C ILE A 265 -15.55 -20.49 1.22
N VAL A 266 -16.56 -19.62 0.97
CA VAL A 266 -17.99 -19.92 1.03
C VAL A 266 -18.74 -19.63 -0.28
#